data_d49e1401f9ec94a9b29bfe8276db57fb
#
_entry.id   d49e1401f9ec94a9b29bfe8276db57fb
#
_cell.length_a   1.000
_cell.length_b   1.000
_cell.length_c   1.000
_cell.angle_alpha   90.00
_cell.angle_beta   90.00
_cell.angle_gamma   90.00
#
_symmetry.space_group_name_H-M   'P 1'
#
loop_
_entity.id
_entity.type
_entity.pdbx_description
1 polymer ?
#
loop_
_entity_poly.entity_id
_entity_poly.type
_entity_poly.pdbx_seq_one_letter_code
_entity_poly.pdbx_strand_id
1 'polypeptide(L)'
;WDAMEGGIRVPFVIAGPKIKAGIESKVPITFSDLLPTIADLAGYTKPFGDEIDGGSFKEILYNRSSRTINRATEGLIFHVPYANGIALKRAHSAIILDDFKLIKFHDNNQLMLFNLSKDLEEKNNLAFTHPDKLNALEKGLDAYLTKVKAPKWEPGITWKNKPIEKINSFH
;
A
#
# COMPACT_ATOMS: atom_id res chain seq x y z
N TRP A 1 1.91 -12.76 5.22
CA TRP A 1 2.08 -11.41 5.76
C TRP A 1 3.36 -10.79 5.22
N ASP A 2 3.31 -10.35 3.99
CA ASP A 2 4.38 -9.60 3.35
C ASP A 2 3.78 -8.64 2.31
N ALA A 3 4.63 -7.80 1.74
CA ALA A 3 4.24 -6.83 0.74
C ALA A 3 4.45 -7.31 -0.71
N MET A 4 4.70 -8.61 -0.94
CA MET A 4 4.71 -9.19 -2.28
C MET A 4 3.28 -9.27 -2.85
N GLU A 5 3.13 -9.24 -4.17
CA GLU A 5 1.81 -9.29 -4.82
C GLU A 5 0.98 -10.51 -4.38
N GLY A 6 1.63 -11.66 -4.15
CA GLY A 6 0.95 -12.84 -3.61
C GLY A 6 0.40 -12.68 -2.21
N GLY A 7 0.89 -11.70 -1.44
CA GLY A 7 0.45 -11.40 -0.08
C GLY A 7 -0.58 -10.28 0.03
N ILE A 8 -0.55 -9.31 -0.89
CA ILE A 8 -1.39 -8.11 -0.81
C ILE A 8 -2.47 -8.03 -1.89
N ARG A 9 -2.30 -8.73 -3.02
CA ARG A 9 -3.25 -8.70 -4.14
C ARG A 9 -4.35 -9.71 -3.92
N VAL A 10 -5.55 -9.21 -3.64
CA VAL A 10 -6.74 -10.05 -3.41
C VAL A 10 -7.84 -9.70 -4.41
N PRO A 11 -8.71 -10.65 -4.77
CA PRO A 11 -9.90 -10.36 -5.57
C PRO A 11 -10.79 -9.34 -4.87
N PHE A 12 -11.26 -8.35 -5.62
CA PHE A 12 -12.23 -7.38 -5.15
C PHE A 12 -13.36 -7.26 -6.17
N VAL A 13 -14.59 -7.47 -5.73
CA VAL A 13 -15.79 -7.38 -6.57
C VAL A 13 -16.79 -6.42 -5.92
N ILE A 14 -17.33 -5.53 -6.71
CA ILE A 14 -18.35 -4.57 -6.26
C ILE A 14 -19.51 -4.54 -7.25
N ALA A 15 -20.72 -4.47 -6.75
CA ALA A 15 -21.94 -4.33 -7.53
C ALA A 15 -22.87 -3.31 -6.85
N GLY A 16 -23.66 -2.62 -7.63
CA GLY A 16 -24.62 -1.64 -7.11
C GLY A 16 -25.26 -0.80 -8.21
N PRO A 17 -26.17 0.11 -7.82
CA PRO A 17 -26.80 1.02 -8.77
C PRO A 17 -25.76 1.84 -9.54
N LYS A 18 -25.98 1.99 -10.86
CA LYS A 18 -25.09 2.72 -11.78
C LYS A 18 -23.70 2.10 -12.00
N ILE A 19 -23.39 0.95 -11.37
CA ILE A 19 -22.16 0.21 -11.65
C ILE A 19 -22.43 -0.74 -12.80
N LYS A 20 -21.69 -0.56 -13.89
CA LYS A 20 -21.84 -1.39 -15.09
C LYS A 20 -21.27 -2.78 -14.83
N ALA A 21 -22.07 -3.82 -15.11
CA ALA A 21 -21.63 -5.21 -15.00
C ALA A 21 -20.54 -5.57 -16.03
N GLY A 22 -19.66 -6.50 -15.68
CA GLY A 22 -18.62 -7.02 -16.57
C GLY A 22 -17.47 -6.07 -16.84
N ILE A 23 -17.30 -5.01 -16.03
CA ILE A 23 -16.13 -4.12 -16.10
C ILE A 23 -15.03 -4.66 -15.18
N GLU A 24 -13.82 -4.71 -15.72
CA GLU A 24 -12.60 -4.96 -14.96
C GLU A 24 -11.73 -3.69 -14.94
N SER A 25 -11.20 -3.35 -13.77
CA SER A 25 -10.25 -2.25 -13.59
C SER A 25 -8.93 -2.78 -13.07
N LYS A 26 -7.81 -2.28 -13.61
CA LYS A 26 -6.45 -2.55 -13.14
C LYS A 26 -5.93 -1.47 -12.20
N VAL A 27 -6.72 -0.45 -11.89
CA VAL A 27 -6.32 0.61 -10.95
C VAL A 27 -6.19 0.00 -9.56
N PRO A 28 -5.02 0.08 -8.91
CA PRO A 28 -4.84 -0.46 -7.57
C PRO A 28 -5.69 0.29 -6.56
N ILE A 29 -6.44 -0.45 -5.76
CA ILE A 29 -7.22 0.06 -4.63
C ILE A 29 -6.79 -0.63 -3.34
N THR A 30 -7.07 0.00 -2.20
CA THR A 30 -6.79 -0.54 -0.87
C THR A 30 -8.00 -0.34 0.05
N PHE A 31 -8.01 -1.00 1.20
CA PHE A 31 -9.08 -0.85 2.18
C PHE A 31 -9.28 0.59 2.66
N SER A 32 -8.24 1.40 2.72
CA SER A 32 -8.34 2.82 3.09
C SER A 32 -9.19 3.63 2.09
N ASP A 33 -9.31 3.18 0.84
CA ASP A 33 -10.13 3.84 -0.19
C ASP A 33 -11.63 3.56 -0.04
N LEU A 34 -12.03 2.55 0.74
CA LEU A 34 -13.44 2.16 0.86
C LEU A 34 -14.27 3.23 1.53
N LEU A 35 -13.81 3.78 2.65
CA LEU A 35 -14.53 4.81 3.38
C LEU A 35 -14.78 6.07 2.52
N PRO A 36 -13.77 6.67 1.88
CA PRO A 36 -13.99 7.81 0.99
C PRO A 36 -14.94 7.48 -0.18
N THR A 37 -14.83 6.27 -0.74
CA THR A 37 -15.68 5.85 -1.86
C THR A 37 -17.13 5.70 -1.44
N ILE A 38 -17.40 5.03 -0.31
CA ILE A 38 -18.77 4.83 0.21
C ILE A 38 -19.39 6.18 0.56
N ALA A 39 -18.65 7.06 1.21
CA ALA A 39 -19.12 8.39 1.55
C ALA A 39 -19.46 9.21 0.31
N ASP A 40 -18.61 9.19 -0.72
CA ASP A 40 -18.86 9.88 -1.99
C ASP A 40 -20.06 9.29 -2.76
N LEU A 41 -20.23 7.96 -2.74
CA LEU A 41 -21.43 7.31 -3.29
C LEU A 41 -22.71 7.71 -2.54
N ALA A 42 -22.63 7.93 -1.23
CA ALA A 42 -23.71 8.40 -0.38
C ALA A 42 -23.99 9.92 -0.49
N GLY A 43 -23.19 10.65 -1.27
CA GLY A 43 -23.34 12.10 -1.45
C GLY A 43 -22.71 12.94 -0.35
N TYR A 44 -21.80 12.39 0.45
CA TYR A 44 -21.03 13.15 1.42
C TYR A 44 -20.03 14.07 0.71
N THR A 45 -20.06 15.35 0.99
CA THR A 45 -19.28 16.39 0.27
C THR A 45 -18.24 17.09 1.14
N LYS A 46 -18.20 16.79 2.45
CA LYS A 46 -17.22 17.44 3.32
C LYS A 46 -15.86 16.77 3.17
N PRO A 47 -14.75 17.51 3.30
CA PRO A 47 -13.43 16.91 3.29
C PRO A 47 -13.25 15.97 4.50
N PHE A 48 -12.51 14.91 4.31
CA PHE A 48 -12.02 14.08 5.41
C PHE A 48 -10.82 14.77 6.09
N GLY A 49 -10.57 14.45 7.36
CA GLY A 49 -9.40 14.91 8.07
C GLY A 49 -8.12 14.23 7.56
N ASP A 50 -6.98 14.70 8.05
CA ASP A 50 -5.64 14.21 7.67
C ASP A 50 -5.36 12.76 8.09
N GLU A 51 -6.25 12.17 8.90
CA GLU A 51 -6.20 10.77 9.33
C GLU A 51 -6.65 9.78 8.25
N ILE A 52 -7.21 10.25 7.13
CA ILE A 52 -7.68 9.41 6.04
C ILE A 52 -6.70 9.44 4.87
N ASP A 53 -5.95 8.39 4.69
CA ASP A 53 -4.97 8.25 3.60
C ASP A 53 -5.61 7.88 2.26
N GLY A 54 -6.81 7.27 2.28
CA GLY A 54 -7.50 6.77 1.10
C GLY A 54 -8.18 7.85 0.28
N GLY A 55 -8.52 7.50 -0.98
CA GLY A 55 -9.26 8.34 -1.90
C GLY A 55 -10.48 7.63 -2.49
N SER A 56 -11.45 8.40 -3.00
CA SER A 56 -12.62 7.83 -3.67
C SER A 56 -12.26 7.27 -5.05
N PHE A 57 -12.69 6.05 -5.34
CA PHE A 57 -12.65 5.44 -6.66
C PHE A 57 -14.02 5.37 -7.35
N LYS A 58 -14.99 6.19 -6.93
CA LYS A 58 -16.34 6.27 -7.52
C LYS A 58 -16.32 6.48 -9.03
N GLU A 59 -15.43 7.35 -9.53
CA GLU A 59 -15.32 7.60 -10.97
C GLU A 59 -14.90 6.36 -11.76
N ILE A 60 -14.07 5.51 -11.17
CA ILE A 60 -13.66 4.22 -11.75
C ILE A 60 -14.87 3.27 -11.78
N LEU A 61 -15.66 3.20 -10.71
CA LEU A 61 -16.86 2.37 -10.63
C LEU A 61 -17.90 2.72 -11.69
N TYR A 62 -18.03 3.99 -12.02
CA TYR A 62 -18.97 4.47 -13.05
C TYR A 62 -18.41 4.40 -14.46
N ASN A 63 -17.26 3.73 -14.64
CA ASN A 63 -16.54 3.60 -15.92
C ASN A 63 -16.23 4.97 -16.55
N ARG A 64 -15.95 5.96 -15.74
CA ARG A 64 -15.45 7.25 -16.20
C ARG A 64 -13.96 7.15 -16.48
N SER A 65 -13.43 8.08 -17.26
CA SER A 65 -12.04 8.03 -17.77
C SER A 65 -10.94 8.16 -16.70
N SER A 66 -11.30 8.31 -15.43
CA SER A 66 -10.32 8.39 -14.35
C SER A 66 -9.56 7.06 -14.21
N ARG A 67 -8.24 7.17 -14.23
CA ARG A 67 -7.31 6.04 -14.02
C ARG A 67 -6.50 6.22 -12.74
N THR A 68 -6.74 7.27 -12.00
CA THR A 68 -6.02 7.61 -10.77
C THR A 68 -7.02 7.87 -9.65
N ILE A 69 -6.59 7.59 -8.44
CA ILE A 69 -7.31 7.88 -7.20
C ILE A 69 -6.53 8.99 -6.50
N ASN A 70 -7.21 10.10 -6.19
CA ASN A 70 -6.61 11.16 -5.41
C ASN A 70 -6.53 10.74 -3.94
N ARG A 71 -5.32 10.50 -3.43
CA ARG A 71 -5.03 10.10 -2.06
C ARG A 71 -4.15 11.14 -1.38
N ALA A 72 -4.13 11.13 -0.06
CA ALA A 72 -3.19 11.93 0.73
C ALA A 72 -1.73 11.46 0.56
N THR A 73 -1.51 10.24 0.04
CA THR A 73 -0.20 9.65 -0.25
C THR A 73 0.03 9.52 -1.75
N GLU A 74 1.26 9.70 -2.21
CA GLU A 74 1.63 9.55 -3.63
C GLU A 74 1.61 8.11 -4.13
N GLY A 75 1.36 7.12 -3.26
CA GLY A 75 1.33 5.72 -3.65
C GLY A 75 0.66 4.87 -2.60
N LEU A 76 0.55 3.57 -2.85
CA LEU A 76 0.12 2.60 -1.87
C LEU A 76 1.31 2.16 -1.03
N ILE A 77 1.23 2.37 0.29
CA ILE A 77 2.31 2.06 1.21
C ILE A 77 1.90 0.91 2.13
N PHE A 78 2.80 -0.03 2.28
CA PHE A 78 2.68 -1.20 3.15
C PHE A 78 3.86 -1.21 4.12
N HIS A 79 3.58 -1.41 5.40
CA HIS A 79 4.60 -1.42 6.44
C HIS A 79 4.46 -2.64 7.33
N VAL A 80 5.49 -3.46 7.35
CA VAL A 80 5.58 -4.69 8.16
C VAL A 80 6.83 -4.58 9.04
N PRO A 81 6.75 -3.92 10.22
CA PRO A 81 7.92 -3.57 11.04
C PRO A 81 8.47 -4.73 11.87
N TYR A 82 8.10 -5.96 11.58
CA TYR A 82 8.53 -7.13 12.35
C TYR A 82 8.92 -8.29 11.46
N ALA A 83 9.86 -9.09 11.93
CA ALA A 83 10.16 -10.38 11.31
C ALA A 83 9.02 -11.37 11.62
N ASN A 84 8.63 -12.16 10.62
CA ASN A 84 7.61 -13.19 10.74
C ASN A 84 8.11 -14.52 10.15
N GLY A 85 7.38 -15.61 10.36
CA GLY A 85 7.76 -16.94 9.86
C GLY A 85 7.32 -17.22 8.41
N ILE A 86 6.69 -16.25 7.72
CA ILE A 86 6.01 -16.45 6.44
C ILE A 86 6.66 -15.57 5.37
N ALA A 87 6.76 -16.10 4.15
CA ALA A 87 7.23 -15.40 2.96
C ALA A 87 8.58 -14.69 3.15
N LEU A 88 8.65 -13.36 3.09
CA LEU A 88 9.93 -12.63 3.16
C LEU A 88 10.64 -12.76 4.51
N LYS A 89 9.94 -13.18 5.57
CA LYS A 89 10.48 -13.45 6.93
C LYS A 89 11.23 -12.30 7.60
N ARG A 90 11.28 -11.13 6.98
CA ARG A 90 12.06 -9.96 7.37
C ARG A 90 11.15 -8.75 7.52
N ALA A 91 11.48 -7.85 8.45
CA ALA A 91 10.83 -6.56 8.53
C ALA A 91 11.08 -5.75 7.27
N HIS A 92 10.02 -5.21 6.66
CA HIS A 92 10.10 -4.49 5.40
C HIS A 92 8.97 -3.49 5.24
N SER A 93 9.17 -2.56 4.33
CA SER A 93 8.12 -1.68 3.83
C SER A 93 8.12 -1.70 2.31
N ALA A 94 6.97 -1.41 1.72
CA ALA A 94 6.84 -1.28 0.28
C ALA A 94 6.05 -0.03 -0.11
N ILE A 95 6.35 0.50 -1.28
CA ILE A 95 5.55 1.52 -1.96
C ILE A 95 5.25 1.07 -3.38
N ILE A 96 3.99 1.20 -3.78
CA ILE A 96 3.54 1.01 -5.16
C ILE A 96 3.13 2.38 -5.68
N LEU A 97 3.82 2.83 -6.72
CA LEU A 97 3.52 4.09 -7.41
C LEU A 97 3.63 3.87 -8.92
N ASP A 98 2.56 4.18 -9.64
CA ASP A 98 2.38 3.81 -11.03
C ASP A 98 2.53 2.30 -11.24
N ASP A 99 3.38 1.89 -12.18
CA ASP A 99 3.67 0.49 -12.47
C ASP A 99 4.79 -0.10 -11.60
N PHE A 100 5.42 0.70 -10.73
CA PHE A 100 6.58 0.26 -10.00
C PHE A 100 6.28 0.00 -8.53
N LYS A 101 6.94 -1.04 -8.00
CA LYS A 101 6.94 -1.40 -6.60
C LYS A 101 8.36 -1.47 -6.07
N LEU A 102 8.63 -0.71 -5.01
CA LEU A 102 9.84 -0.81 -4.23
C LEU A 102 9.54 -1.56 -2.93
N ILE A 103 10.42 -2.48 -2.55
CA ILE A 103 10.46 -3.12 -1.23
C ILE A 103 11.78 -2.76 -0.56
N LYS A 104 11.71 -2.22 0.66
CA LYS A 104 12.85 -1.88 1.50
C LYS A 104 12.88 -2.75 2.75
N PHE A 105 13.95 -3.48 2.95
CA PHE A 105 14.18 -4.29 4.15
C PHE A 105 14.83 -3.45 5.25
N HIS A 106 14.30 -3.55 6.47
CA HIS A 106 14.74 -2.70 7.59
C HIS A 106 15.96 -3.23 8.34
N ASP A 107 16.30 -4.51 8.16
CA ASP A 107 17.44 -5.15 8.83
C ASP A 107 18.81 -4.81 8.20
N ASN A 108 18.85 -4.53 6.89
CA ASN A 108 20.10 -4.24 6.17
C ASN A 108 19.95 -3.19 5.07
N ASN A 109 18.81 -2.50 5.00
CA ASN A 109 18.47 -1.51 3.97
C ASN A 109 18.55 -2.03 2.52
N GLN A 110 18.44 -3.33 2.32
CA GLN A 110 18.37 -3.89 0.96
C GLN A 110 17.09 -3.41 0.26
N LEU A 111 17.23 -3.07 -1.02
CA LEU A 111 16.13 -2.62 -1.86
C LEU A 111 15.86 -3.63 -2.98
N MET A 112 14.59 -3.81 -3.28
CA MET A 112 14.12 -4.55 -4.45
C MET A 112 13.13 -3.66 -5.22
N LEU A 113 13.26 -3.62 -6.55
CA LEU A 113 12.40 -2.83 -7.43
C LEU A 113 11.80 -3.73 -8.49
N PHE A 114 10.49 -3.63 -8.70
CA PHE A 114 9.77 -4.42 -9.69
C PHE A 114 8.89 -3.52 -10.56
N ASN A 115 8.67 -3.92 -11.82
CA ASN A 115 7.67 -3.32 -12.69
C ASN A 115 6.46 -4.25 -12.77
N LEU A 116 5.40 -3.97 -12.03
CA LEU A 116 4.22 -4.83 -11.90
C LEU A 116 3.40 -4.96 -13.18
N SER A 117 3.52 -4.02 -14.13
CA SER A 117 2.84 -4.13 -15.41
C SER A 117 3.46 -5.18 -16.34
N LYS A 118 4.74 -5.52 -16.12
CA LYS A 118 5.53 -6.47 -16.92
C LYS A 118 5.91 -7.73 -16.15
N ASP A 119 5.97 -7.66 -14.82
CA ASP A 119 6.47 -8.70 -13.93
C ASP A 119 5.63 -8.75 -12.64
N LEU A 120 4.39 -9.23 -12.79
CA LEU A 120 3.47 -9.35 -11.65
C LEU A 120 3.92 -10.40 -10.63
N GLU A 121 4.75 -11.35 -11.05
CA GLU A 121 5.31 -12.39 -10.19
C GLU A 121 6.54 -11.94 -9.40
N GLU A 122 7.02 -10.70 -9.63
CA GLU A 122 8.15 -10.10 -8.91
C GLU A 122 9.45 -10.94 -8.98
N LYS A 123 9.73 -11.50 -10.17
CA LYS A 123 10.90 -12.36 -10.42
C LYS A 123 12.16 -11.58 -10.79
N ASN A 124 12.00 -10.38 -11.39
CA ASN A 124 13.08 -9.61 -11.97
C ASN A 124 13.33 -8.34 -11.17
N ASN A 125 14.31 -8.38 -10.27
CA ASN A 125 14.69 -7.20 -9.48
C ASN A 125 15.43 -6.17 -10.35
N LEU A 126 14.84 -5.00 -10.53
CA LEU A 126 15.32 -3.89 -11.35
C LEU A 126 16.15 -2.86 -10.57
N ALA A 127 16.47 -3.09 -9.30
CA ALA A 127 17.15 -2.12 -8.44
C ALA A 127 18.45 -1.59 -9.04
N PHE A 128 19.22 -2.43 -9.72
CA PHE A 128 20.49 -2.04 -10.36
C PHE A 128 20.34 -1.39 -11.73
N THR A 129 19.23 -1.64 -12.43
CA THR A 129 19.03 -1.17 -13.80
C THR A 129 18.21 0.11 -13.88
N HIS A 130 17.50 0.49 -12.81
CA HIS A 130 16.63 1.67 -12.75
C HIS A 130 16.90 2.52 -11.50
N PRO A 131 18.12 3.03 -11.31
CA PRO A 131 18.52 3.72 -10.07
C PRO A 131 17.71 5.00 -9.80
N ASP A 132 17.34 5.76 -10.83
CA ASP A 132 16.57 6.99 -10.66
C ASP A 132 15.15 6.70 -10.11
N LYS A 133 14.48 5.67 -10.66
CA LYS A 133 13.16 5.25 -10.17
C LYS A 133 13.26 4.67 -8.76
N LEU A 134 14.30 3.88 -8.47
CA LEU A 134 14.59 3.35 -7.14
C LEU A 134 14.69 4.46 -6.11
N ASN A 135 15.56 5.46 -6.37
CA ASN A 135 15.82 6.58 -5.47
C ASN A 135 14.55 7.43 -5.24
N ALA A 136 13.77 7.67 -6.29
CA ALA A 136 12.53 8.44 -6.17
C ALA A 136 11.51 7.73 -5.26
N LEU A 137 11.31 6.42 -5.45
CA LEU A 137 10.39 5.63 -4.63
C LEU A 137 10.88 5.46 -3.20
N GLU A 138 12.18 5.25 -2.98
CA GLU A 138 12.75 5.15 -1.64
C GLU A 138 12.55 6.47 -0.87
N LYS A 139 12.83 7.61 -1.50
CA LYS A 139 12.61 8.93 -0.89
C LYS A 139 11.14 9.15 -0.51
N GLY A 140 10.21 8.78 -1.38
CA GLY A 140 8.77 8.87 -1.11
C GLY A 140 8.34 7.98 0.07
N LEU A 141 8.81 6.73 0.09
CA LEU A 141 8.55 5.80 1.18
C LEU A 141 9.09 6.32 2.51
N ASP A 142 10.34 6.72 2.56
CA ASP A 142 10.99 7.20 3.79
C ASP A 142 10.35 8.49 4.33
N ALA A 143 9.94 9.39 3.44
CA ALA A 143 9.23 10.61 3.80
C ALA A 143 7.88 10.29 4.47
N TYR A 144 7.11 9.36 3.89
CA TYR A 144 5.83 8.93 4.48
C TYR A 144 6.02 8.25 5.83
N LEU A 145 6.92 7.25 5.92
CA LEU A 145 7.19 6.53 7.17
C LEU A 145 7.63 7.48 8.31
N THR A 146 8.40 8.51 7.95
CA THR A 146 8.81 9.57 8.89
C THR A 146 7.63 10.43 9.32
N LYS A 147 6.80 10.87 8.36
CA LYS A 147 5.61 11.71 8.62
C LYS A 147 4.65 11.03 9.60
N VAL A 148 4.37 9.74 9.40
CA VAL A 148 3.44 8.98 10.26
C VAL A 148 4.09 8.39 11.51
N LYS A 149 5.39 8.65 11.72
CA LYS A 149 6.16 8.06 12.84
C LYS A 149 6.01 6.54 12.89
N ALA A 150 6.13 5.89 11.72
CA ALA A 150 5.94 4.45 11.60
C ALA A 150 6.83 3.69 12.58
N PRO A 151 6.34 2.60 13.21
CA PRO A 151 7.14 1.77 14.11
C PRO A 151 8.40 1.28 13.40
N LYS A 152 9.54 1.37 14.08
CA LYS A 152 10.82 0.87 13.54
C LYS A 152 11.00 -0.59 13.92
N TRP A 153 11.66 -1.33 13.03
CA TRP A 153 12.15 -2.66 13.37
C TRP A 153 13.27 -2.57 14.42
N GLU A 154 13.16 -3.42 15.44
CA GLU A 154 14.18 -3.56 16.49
C GLU A 154 14.55 -5.05 16.63
N PRO A 155 15.84 -5.41 16.53
CA PRO A 155 16.28 -6.80 16.68
C PRO A 155 15.86 -7.36 18.04
N GLY A 156 15.41 -8.62 18.05
CA GLY A 156 15.06 -9.32 19.28
C GLY A 156 13.70 -8.98 19.90
N ILE A 157 12.96 -8.00 19.34
CA ILE A 157 11.60 -7.71 19.77
C ILE A 157 10.63 -8.46 18.86
N THR A 158 9.97 -9.48 19.42
CA THR A 158 8.85 -10.16 18.76
C THR A 158 7.55 -9.80 19.51
N TRP A 159 6.43 -9.81 18.81
CA TRP A 159 5.11 -9.58 19.42
C TRP A 159 4.82 -10.54 20.58
N LYS A 160 5.42 -11.74 20.59
CA LYS A 160 5.30 -12.75 21.65
C LYS A 160 5.90 -12.29 22.98
N ASN A 161 6.86 -11.38 22.95
CA ASN A 161 7.56 -10.89 24.14
C ASN A 161 6.98 -9.59 24.68
N LYS A 162 5.93 -9.04 24.06
CA LYS A 162 5.23 -7.84 24.57
C LYS A 162 3.96 -8.26 25.31
N PRO A 163 3.71 -7.79 26.53
CA PRO A 163 2.43 -8.00 27.19
C PRO A 163 1.28 -7.48 26.31
N ILE A 164 0.23 -8.26 26.16
CA ILE A 164 -0.95 -7.93 25.35
C ILE A 164 -1.58 -6.59 25.78
N GLU A 165 -1.49 -6.24 27.05
CA GLU A 165 -2.00 -4.98 27.62
C GLU A 165 -1.38 -3.72 26.98
N LYS A 166 -0.16 -3.80 26.43
CA LYS A 166 0.49 -2.69 25.72
C LYS A 166 0.09 -2.57 24.26
N ILE A 167 -0.56 -3.58 23.69
CA ILE A 167 -1.04 -3.57 22.30
C ILE A 167 -2.39 -2.85 22.20
N ASN A 168 -3.15 -2.79 23.30
CA ASN A 168 -4.47 -2.17 23.36
C ASN A 168 -4.46 -0.67 23.75
N SER A 169 -3.31 -0.07 23.98
CA SER A 169 -3.20 1.37 24.20
C SER A 169 -3.13 2.11 22.86
N PHE A 170 -4.22 2.07 22.10
CA PHE A 170 -4.48 3.06 21.06
C PHE A 170 -4.98 4.33 21.76
N HIS A 171 -4.13 5.33 21.83
CA HIS A 171 -4.49 6.70 22.15
C HIS A 171 -4.46 7.52 20.88
#